data_6d6dd87f6dec5ee27a8b2b81f63443de
#
_entry.id   6d6dd87f6dec5ee27a8b2b81f63443de
#
_cell.length_a   1.000
_cell.length_b   1.000
_cell.length_c   1.000
_cell.angle_alpha   90.00
_cell.angle_beta   90.00
_cell.angle_gamma   90.00
#
_symmetry.space_group_name_H-M   'P 1'
#
loop_
_entity.id
_entity.type
_entity.pdbx_description
1 polymer ?
#
loop_
_entity_poly.entity_id
_entity_poly.type
_entity_poly.pdbx_seq_one_letter_code
_entity_poly.pdbx_strand_id
1 'polypeptide(L)'
;MSSAPSASQFSGHNSFPVDEIRAMFPAIRKAGDFVFLDNAGGAQVPQTVVDAVANHLIDFNVQRMAKYQHSQGVDRNLEEARESVAMLVNAYRPEEISFGQNATSFIRLVSLGIAKLLGERNEIVVTDMDHDANIATWMALEADGAKIVWWRMREDGMLHVEDLKPLLNDKTRLVACTVTAHSIGTLVDVASVCKLAQAAGAETFLDCVHYGPHGLIDVQAWGCDYLVCSGYKNFSPHMGFLWGRYDALVKLPTFKEDFIPDVPPYKIEVGTFTYENVAGMNAAVKYLEGLGRRFLPTGDHSRREALAAAMGAIRQYELMLSREMIAVLKRHGAVIYGISDESRLEQRVPTICFNMPGITPQEFADEMGKQRIGLRDGHMFAPRLMKRLGLSMETGAIRVSLVHYNKVEEIARFDAVLTEIMARRK
;
A
#
# COMPACT_ATOMS: atom_id res chain seq x y z
N MET A 1 -25.93 -6.41 7.36
CA MET A 1 -25.90 -6.12 5.92
C MET A 1 -25.98 -4.61 5.76
N SER A 2 -24.85 -3.92 5.83
CA SER A 2 -24.76 -2.49 5.48
C SER A 2 -24.12 -2.45 4.09
N SER A 3 -24.93 -2.16 3.07
CA SER A 3 -24.49 -1.97 1.71
C SER A 3 -23.55 -0.76 1.65
N ALA A 4 -22.39 -0.93 1.04
CA ALA A 4 -21.54 0.20 0.66
C ALA A 4 -22.41 1.22 -0.12
N PRO A 5 -22.24 2.55 0.12
CA PRO A 5 -23.00 3.55 -0.60
C PRO A 5 -22.75 3.41 -2.10
N SER A 6 -23.82 3.34 -2.88
CA SER A 6 -23.75 3.23 -4.34
C SER A 6 -23.12 4.49 -4.94
N ALA A 7 -22.40 4.34 -6.04
CA ALA A 7 -21.71 5.41 -6.77
C ALA A 7 -22.63 6.61 -7.19
N SER A 8 -23.95 6.52 -7.03
CA SER A 8 -24.92 7.56 -7.38
C SER A 8 -25.10 8.66 -6.33
N GLN A 9 -24.47 8.60 -5.16
CA GLN A 9 -24.65 9.60 -4.10
C GLN A 9 -23.66 10.80 -4.17
N PHE A 10 -22.72 10.81 -5.11
CA PHE A 10 -21.75 11.89 -5.26
C PHE A 10 -22.04 12.87 -6.39
N SER A 11 -23.30 13.01 -6.82
CA SER A 11 -23.73 13.95 -7.88
C SER A 11 -24.03 15.37 -7.37
N GLY A 12 -23.18 15.91 -6.48
CA GLY A 12 -23.30 17.27 -5.92
C GLY A 12 -21.95 18.01 -6.00
N HIS A 13 -21.74 18.77 -7.05
CA HIS A 13 -20.94 20.01 -7.22
C HIS A 13 -19.69 20.32 -6.39
N ASN A 14 -18.82 19.35 -6.05
CA ASN A 14 -17.47 19.69 -5.64
C ASN A 14 -16.48 18.89 -6.48
N SER A 15 -15.87 19.55 -7.48
CA SER A 15 -14.71 19.01 -8.16
C SER A 15 -13.63 18.69 -7.10
N PHE A 16 -12.90 17.58 -7.28
CA PHE A 16 -11.83 17.20 -6.36
C PHE A 16 -10.82 18.37 -6.20
N PRO A 17 -10.53 18.84 -4.97
CA PRO A 17 -9.83 20.11 -4.76
C PRO A 17 -8.30 19.97 -4.89
N VAL A 18 -7.83 19.46 -6.03
CA VAL A 18 -6.43 19.07 -6.25
C VAL A 18 -5.44 20.20 -6.04
N ASP A 19 -5.77 21.45 -6.41
CA ASP A 19 -4.86 22.59 -6.23
C ASP A 19 -4.65 22.94 -4.75
N GLU A 20 -5.70 22.89 -3.95
CA GLU A 20 -5.63 23.11 -2.51
C GLU A 20 -4.86 21.96 -1.83
N ILE A 21 -5.08 20.73 -2.27
CA ILE A 21 -4.33 19.56 -1.79
C ILE A 21 -2.83 19.75 -2.08
N ARG A 22 -2.47 20.08 -3.32
CA ARG A 22 -1.06 20.32 -3.73
C ARG A 22 -0.38 21.39 -2.87
N ALA A 23 -1.12 22.44 -2.49
CA ALA A 23 -0.62 23.49 -1.62
C ALA A 23 -0.23 22.98 -0.20
N MET A 24 -0.78 21.84 0.24
CA MET A 24 -0.41 21.23 1.53
C MET A 24 0.92 20.44 1.46
N PHE A 25 1.43 20.13 0.26
CA PHE A 25 2.62 19.31 0.06
C PHE A 25 3.86 20.18 -0.26
N PRO A 26 4.77 20.39 0.70
CA PRO A 26 5.90 21.32 0.53
C PRO A 26 6.86 20.87 -0.59
N ALA A 27 7.05 19.57 -0.78
CA ALA A 27 7.90 19.04 -1.85
C ALA A 27 7.35 19.40 -3.24
N ILE A 28 6.04 19.33 -3.45
CA ILE A 28 5.39 19.68 -4.73
C ILE A 28 5.55 21.19 -4.99
N ARG A 29 5.32 22.04 -3.99
CA ARG A 29 5.51 23.49 -4.12
C ARG A 29 6.97 23.86 -4.44
N LYS A 30 7.93 23.19 -3.78
CA LYS A 30 9.37 23.44 -3.93
C LYS A 30 9.94 22.90 -5.24
N ALA A 31 9.36 21.82 -5.77
CA ALA A 31 9.81 21.17 -7.00
C ALA A 31 9.51 22.00 -8.27
N GLY A 32 8.65 23.01 -8.20
CA GLY A 32 8.27 23.84 -9.34
C GLY A 32 7.51 23.03 -10.40
N ASP A 33 8.11 22.89 -11.58
CA ASP A 33 7.53 22.16 -12.72
C ASP A 33 7.89 20.66 -12.76
N PHE A 34 8.56 20.13 -11.72
CA PHE A 34 8.86 18.69 -11.67
C PHE A 34 7.57 17.87 -11.46
N VAL A 35 7.41 16.83 -12.27
CA VAL A 35 6.24 15.91 -12.22
C VAL A 35 6.62 14.62 -11.53
N PHE A 36 5.94 14.30 -10.42
CA PHE A 36 6.15 13.07 -9.64
C PHE A 36 5.23 11.96 -10.15
N LEU A 37 5.75 11.03 -10.95
CA LEU A 37 5.05 9.85 -11.44
C LEU A 37 5.64 8.52 -10.93
N ASP A 38 6.47 8.56 -9.86
CA ASP A 38 6.97 7.36 -9.17
C ASP A 38 6.42 7.26 -7.73
N ASN A 39 5.14 7.56 -7.53
CA ASN A 39 4.51 7.53 -6.20
C ASN A 39 4.42 6.12 -5.60
N ALA A 40 4.41 5.08 -6.43
CA ALA A 40 4.53 3.68 -5.98
C ALA A 40 5.92 3.35 -5.40
N GLY A 41 6.91 4.18 -5.64
CA GLY A 41 8.24 4.17 -5.01
C GLY A 41 8.29 4.94 -3.69
N GLY A 42 7.39 5.92 -3.52
CA GLY A 42 7.25 6.76 -2.33
C GLY A 42 6.45 8.02 -2.65
N ALA A 43 5.40 8.29 -1.88
CA ALA A 43 4.56 9.46 -2.02
C ALA A 43 5.14 10.65 -1.24
N GLN A 44 4.82 11.87 -1.68
CA GLN A 44 5.18 13.06 -0.94
C GLN A 44 4.35 13.17 0.36
N VAL A 45 4.81 13.96 1.32
CA VAL A 45 4.14 14.13 2.61
C VAL A 45 3.58 15.55 2.76
N PRO A 46 2.40 15.73 3.39
CA PRO A 46 1.88 17.05 3.70
C PRO A 46 2.71 17.75 4.77
N GLN A 47 2.65 19.09 4.83
CA GLN A 47 3.41 19.91 5.77
C GLN A 47 3.13 19.50 7.23
N THR A 48 1.89 19.17 7.56
CA THR A 48 1.49 18.72 8.90
C THR A 48 2.24 17.47 9.37
N VAL A 49 2.64 16.59 8.45
CA VAL A 49 3.46 15.41 8.74
C VAL A 49 4.90 15.81 9.06
N VAL A 50 5.47 16.73 8.27
CA VAL A 50 6.82 17.27 8.53
C VAL A 50 6.86 17.93 9.89
N ASP A 51 5.86 18.76 10.21
CA ASP A 51 5.76 19.47 11.48
C ASP A 51 5.60 18.50 12.65
N ALA A 52 4.78 17.45 12.52
CA ALA A 52 4.59 16.44 13.56
C ALA A 52 5.89 15.70 13.91
N VAL A 53 6.68 15.34 12.89
CA VAL A 53 8.00 14.71 13.09
C VAL A 53 8.96 15.67 13.79
N ALA A 54 9.06 16.91 13.30
CA ALA A 54 9.95 17.93 13.87
C ALA A 54 9.57 18.25 15.32
N ASN A 55 8.29 18.45 15.61
CA ASN A 55 7.80 18.76 16.95
C ASN A 55 8.05 17.61 17.92
N HIS A 56 7.87 16.35 17.46
CA HIS A 56 8.18 15.19 18.33
C HIS A 56 9.67 15.17 18.72
N LEU A 57 10.58 15.44 17.79
CA LEU A 57 12.02 15.52 18.07
C LEU A 57 12.37 16.68 19.01
N ILE A 58 11.67 17.81 18.92
CA ILE A 58 11.88 18.98 19.78
C ILE A 58 11.35 18.73 21.19
N ASP A 59 10.12 18.22 21.31
CA ASP A 59 9.39 18.19 22.58
C ASP A 59 9.53 16.84 23.31
N PHE A 60 9.74 15.73 22.58
CA PHE A 60 9.58 14.37 23.13
C PHE A 60 10.71 13.40 22.74
N ASN A 61 11.91 13.89 22.40
CA ASN A 61 13.04 13.02 22.05
C ASN A 61 13.65 12.32 23.27
N VAL A 62 12.86 11.50 23.94
CA VAL A 62 13.18 10.73 25.13
C VAL A 62 12.57 9.33 25.08
N GLN A 63 12.99 8.43 25.99
CA GLN A 63 12.39 7.11 26.11
C GLN A 63 11.02 7.15 26.78
N ARG A 64 10.13 6.26 26.37
CA ARG A 64 8.78 6.07 26.90
C ARG A 64 8.75 5.44 28.30
N MET A 65 7.59 5.40 28.94
CA MET A 65 7.27 4.67 30.18
C MET A 65 7.92 5.25 31.48
N ALA A 66 8.56 6.41 31.44
CA ALA A 66 9.04 7.08 32.65
C ALA A 66 7.99 8.03 33.24
N LYS A 67 8.21 8.49 34.48
CA LYS A 67 7.21 9.28 35.22
C LYS A 67 7.23 10.79 34.95
N TYR A 68 8.19 11.28 34.17
CA TYR A 68 8.29 12.71 33.85
C TYR A 68 7.52 13.06 32.57
N GLN A 69 7.16 14.35 32.48
CA GLN A 69 6.21 14.90 31.50
C GLN A 69 6.53 14.54 30.05
N HIS A 70 7.80 14.64 29.61
CA HIS A 70 8.19 14.39 28.22
C HIS A 70 8.03 12.90 27.86
N SER A 71 8.41 11.98 28.75
CA SER A 71 8.21 10.56 28.54
C SER A 71 6.72 10.18 28.45
N GLN A 72 5.90 10.76 29.33
CA GLN A 72 4.44 10.59 29.24
C GLN A 72 3.86 11.20 27.95
N GLY A 73 4.52 12.24 27.40
CA GLY A 73 4.19 12.79 26.09
C GLY A 73 4.44 11.79 24.95
N VAL A 74 5.55 11.04 25.00
CA VAL A 74 5.81 9.95 24.06
C VAL A 74 4.70 8.91 24.12
N ASP A 75 4.32 8.44 25.34
CA ASP A 75 3.26 7.45 25.50
C ASP A 75 1.94 7.91 24.89
N ARG A 76 1.51 9.17 25.19
CA ARG A 76 0.29 9.73 24.59
C ARG A 76 0.34 9.78 23.07
N ASN A 77 1.47 10.22 22.49
CA ASN A 77 1.63 10.33 21.04
C ASN A 77 1.54 8.94 20.35
N LEU A 78 2.11 7.91 20.98
CA LEU A 78 2.02 6.55 20.46
C LEU A 78 0.61 5.96 20.58
N GLU A 79 -0.11 6.23 21.67
CA GLU A 79 -1.50 5.82 21.88
C GLU A 79 -2.42 6.48 20.86
N GLU A 80 -2.35 7.80 20.67
CA GLU A 80 -3.14 8.52 19.65
C GLU A 80 -2.85 8.02 18.23
N ALA A 81 -1.58 7.75 17.91
CA ALA A 81 -1.21 7.22 16.60
C ALA A 81 -1.81 5.83 16.39
N ARG A 82 -1.80 5.00 17.43
CA ARG A 82 -2.34 3.63 17.39
C ARG A 82 -3.86 3.66 17.18
N GLU A 83 -4.57 4.51 17.90
CA GLU A 83 -6.01 4.73 17.70
C GLU A 83 -6.30 5.22 16.26
N SER A 84 -5.51 6.17 15.76
CA SER A 84 -5.67 6.70 14.41
C SER A 84 -5.47 5.63 13.33
N VAL A 85 -4.43 4.80 13.46
CA VAL A 85 -4.18 3.70 12.51
C VAL A 85 -5.23 2.61 12.66
N ALA A 86 -5.70 2.32 13.89
CA ALA A 86 -6.80 1.38 14.10
C ALA A 86 -8.07 1.83 13.37
N MET A 87 -8.40 3.12 13.42
CA MET A 87 -9.52 3.68 12.64
C MET A 87 -9.27 3.65 11.13
N LEU A 88 -8.02 3.91 10.69
CA LEU A 88 -7.66 3.86 9.26
C LEU A 88 -7.94 2.49 8.66
N VAL A 89 -7.63 1.41 9.38
CA VAL A 89 -7.80 0.04 8.90
C VAL A 89 -9.11 -0.62 9.34
N ASN A 90 -9.95 0.06 10.16
CA ASN A 90 -11.14 -0.49 10.78
C ASN A 90 -10.86 -1.67 11.71
N ALA A 91 -9.83 -1.55 12.56
CA ALA A 91 -9.51 -2.54 13.59
C ALA A 91 -10.57 -2.57 14.69
N TYR A 92 -10.72 -3.70 15.39
CA TYR A 92 -11.63 -3.80 16.56
C TYR A 92 -11.09 -3.07 17.78
N ARG A 93 -9.75 -2.98 17.90
CA ARG A 93 -9.07 -2.34 19.03
C ARG A 93 -7.67 -1.85 18.65
N PRO A 94 -7.16 -0.80 19.32
CA PRO A 94 -5.84 -0.26 19.02
C PRO A 94 -4.69 -1.26 19.22
N GLU A 95 -4.81 -2.21 20.15
CA GLU A 95 -3.78 -3.21 20.45
C GLU A 95 -3.51 -4.19 19.30
N GLU A 96 -4.36 -4.20 18.27
CA GLU A 96 -4.15 -4.94 17.02
C GLU A 96 -3.11 -4.26 16.10
N ILE A 97 -2.69 -3.02 16.42
CA ILE A 97 -1.72 -2.24 15.65
C ILE A 97 -0.34 -2.31 16.32
N SER A 98 0.67 -2.68 15.58
CA SER A 98 2.08 -2.62 16.00
C SER A 98 2.89 -1.75 15.06
N PHE A 99 3.78 -0.90 15.61
CA PHE A 99 4.65 -0.01 14.85
C PHE A 99 6.05 -0.57 14.70
N GLY A 100 6.71 -0.24 13.58
CA GLY A 100 8.07 -0.67 13.29
C GLY A 100 8.64 0.02 12.05
N GLN A 101 9.73 -0.54 11.52
CA GLN A 101 10.50 0.13 10.47
C GLN A 101 9.79 0.14 9.11
N ASN A 102 9.20 -0.97 8.68
CA ASN A 102 8.55 -1.11 7.36
C ASN A 102 7.82 -2.46 7.25
N ALA A 103 7.04 -2.65 6.18
CA ALA A 103 6.31 -3.88 5.93
C ALA A 103 7.25 -5.11 5.83
N THR A 104 8.40 -5.00 5.16
CA THR A 104 9.35 -6.12 5.01
C THR A 104 9.83 -6.67 6.34
N SER A 105 10.11 -5.80 7.33
CA SER A 105 10.52 -6.23 8.67
C SER A 105 9.39 -6.95 9.39
N PHE A 106 8.14 -6.52 9.22
CA PHE A 106 6.99 -7.22 9.79
C PHE A 106 6.70 -8.55 9.11
N ILE A 107 6.82 -8.65 7.77
CA ILE A 107 6.68 -9.93 7.06
C ILE A 107 7.70 -10.94 7.62
N ARG A 108 8.97 -10.51 7.79
CA ARG A 108 10.01 -11.36 8.37
C ARG A 108 9.70 -11.77 9.81
N LEU A 109 9.24 -10.84 10.63
CA LEU A 109 8.90 -11.13 12.03
C LEU A 109 7.75 -12.15 12.13
N VAL A 110 6.68 -11.94 11.37
CA VAL A 110 5.53 -12.86 11.34
C VAL A 110 5.96 -14.21 10.76
N SER A 111 6.80 -14.24 9.72
CA SER A 111 7.27 -15.50 9.13
C SER A 111 8.07 -16.36 10.12
N LEU A 112 8.91 -15.75 10.98
CA LEU A 112 9.62 -16.46 12.06
C LEU A 112 8.67 -17.07 13.09
N GLY A 113 7.55 -16.38 13.38
CA GLY A 113 6.50 -16.93 14.23
C GLY A 113 5.75 -18.09 13.56
N ILE A 114 5.36 -17.91 12.29
CA ILE A 114 4.70 -18.95 11.49
C ILE A 114 5.58 -20.19 11.35
N ALA A 115 6.90 -20.04 11.17
CA ALA A 115 7.84 -21.17 11.12
C ALA A 115 7.72 -22.09 12.34
N LYS A 116 7.52 -21.51 13.53
CA LYS A 116 7.34 -22.28 14.77
C LYS A 116 5.96 -22.93 14.92
N LEU A 117 5.00 -22.53 14.07
CA LEU A 117 3.63 -23.07 14.05
C LEU A 117 3.44 -24.07 12.89
N LEU A 118 4.48 -24.33 12.09
CA LEU A 118 4.44 -25.37 11.07
C LEU A 118 4.35 -26.74 11.75
N GLY A 119 3.66 -27.67 11.10
CA GLY A 119 3.45 -29.03 11.55
C GLY A 119 2.80 -29.81 10.41
N GLU A 120 1.67 -30.44 10.65
CA GLU A 120 0.87 -31.06 9.58
C GLU A 120 0.35 -30.02 8.60
N ARG A 121 0.06 -28.80 9.08
CA ARG A 121 -0.32 -27.64 8.24
C ARG A 121 0.94 -26.85 7.89
N ASN A 122 1.58 -27.21 6.79
CA ASN A 122 2.86 -26.64 6.40
C ASN A 122 2.85 -26.04 4.97
N GLU A 123 1.71 -25.99 4.30
CA GLU A 123 1.61 -25.37 2.98
C GLU A 123 1.35 -23.88 3.11
N ILE A 124 2.15 -23.07 2.38
CA ILE A 124 2.02 -21.61 2.30
C ILE A 124 1.73 -21.25 0.85
N VAL A 125 0.56 -20.67 0.62
CA VAL A 125 0.19 -20.15 -0.70
C VAL A 125 0.78 -18.76 -0.88
N VAL A 126 1.52 -18.56 -1.98
CA VAL A 126 2.07 -17.27 -2.41
C VAL A 126 1.70 -17.00 -3.85
N THR A 127 1.84 -15.74 -4.31
CA THR A 127 1.53 -15.37 -5.69
C THR A 127 2.78 -15.00 -6.48
N ASP A 128 2.69 -14.99 -7.81
CA ASP A 128 3.74 -14.45 -8.69
C ASP A 128 3.54 -12.96 -9.02
N MET A 129 2.53 -12.32 -8.43
CA MET A 129 2.18 -10.92 -8.64
C MET A 129 2.66 -9.98 -7.51
N ASP A 130 3.05 -10.53 -6.38
CA ASP A 130 3.45 -9.79 -5.18
C ASP A 130 4.82 -9.09 -5.31
N HIS A 131 5.04 -8.11 -4.45
CA HIS A 131 6.38 -7.63 -4.13
C HIS A 131 7.21 -8.78 -3.55
N ASP A 132 8.50 -8.84 -3.93
CA ASP A 132 9.36 -9.98 -3.55
C ASP A 132 9.49 -10.17 -2.03
N ALA A 133 9.36 -9.12 -1.24
CA ALA A 133 9.31 -9.22 0.21
C ALA A 133 8.18 -10.12 0.73
N ASN A 134 7.02 -10.12 0.07
CA ASN A 134 5.87 -10.99 0.41
C ASN A 134 5.90 -12.35 -0.32
N ILE A 135 7.01 -12.70 -0.92
CA ILE A 135 7.23 -14.01 -1.56
C ILE A 135 8.48 -14.68 -0.98
N ALA A 136 9.65 -14.06 -1.16
CA ALA A 136 10.94 -14.64 -0.79
C ALA A 136 11.03 -14.91 0.73
N THR A 137 10.37 -14.09 1.55
CA THR A 137 10.34 -14.30 3.00
C THR A 137 9.60 -15.57 3.36
N TRP A 138 8.48 -15.88 2.73
CA TRP A 138 7.74 -17.13 2.94
C TRP A 138 8.46 -18.33 2.36
N MET A 139 9.10 -18.18 1.18
CA MET A 139 9.92 -19.23 0.58
C MET A 139 11.12 -19.62 1.45
N ALA A 140 11.67 -18.69 2.21
CA ALA A 140 12.77 -19.00 3.15
C ALA A 140 12.36 -20.05 4.19
N LEU A 141 11.07 -20.18 4.51
CA LEU A 141 10.56 -21.18 5.47
C LEU A 141 10.57 -22.62 4.90
N GLU A 142 10.93 -22.84 3.61
CA GLU A 142 11.18 -24.21 3.10
C GLU A 142 12.29 -24.90 3.90
N ALA A 143 13.25 -24.13 4.41
CA ALA A 143 14.29 -24.64 5.32
C ALA A 143 13.72 -25.15 6.67
N ASP A 144 12.56 -24.65 7.08
CA ASP A 144 11.85 -25.03 8.29
C ASP A 144 10.72 -26.06 8.02
N GLY A 145 10.63 -26.58 6.79
CA GLY A 145 9.68 -27.61 6.37
C GLY A 145 8.38 -27.09 5.75
N ALA A 146 8.29 -25.81 5.45
CA ALA A 146 7.16 -25.27 4.67
C ALA A 146 7.18 -25.81 3.23
N LYS A 147 6.00 -25.92 2.62
CA LYS A 147 5.81 -26.19 1.20
C LYS A 147 5.15 -25.01 0.54
N ILE A 148 5.82 -24.43 -0.46
CA ILE A 148 5.31 -23.30 -1.21
C ILE A 148 4.36 -23.77 -2.30
N VAL A 149 3.13 -23.22 -2.26
CA VAL A 149 2.08 -23.45 -3.24
C VAL A 149 1.85 -22.16 -4.02
N TRP A 150 1.88 -22.23 -5.34
CA TRP A 150 1.81 -21.04 -6.18
C TRP A 150 0.40 -20.78 -6.68
N TRP A 151 -0.18 -19.64 -6.32
CA TRP A 151 -1.36 -19.07 -6.94
C TRP A 151 -0.91 -18.08 -8.02
N ARG A 152 -1.12 -18.45 -9.29
CA ARG A 152 -0.51 -17.75 -10.42
C ARG A 152 -1.47 -16.78 -11.08
N MET A 153 -0.95 -15.62 -11.45
CA MET A 153 -1.63 -14.62 -12.26
C MET A 153 -1.94 -15.19 -13.65
N ARG A 154 -3.15 -14.94 -14.16
CA ARG A 154 -3.54 -15.25 -15.55
C ARG A 154 -3.00 -14.20 -16.52
N GLU A 155 -3.13 -14.45 -17.83
CA GLU A 155 -2.66 -13.55 -18.90
C GLU A 155 -3.38 -12.20 -18.90
N ASP A 156 -4.59 -12.12 -18.35
CA ASP A 156 -5.34 -10.87 -18.18
C ASP A 156 -4.80 -9.95 -17.07
N GLY A 157 -3.71 -10.34 -16.42
CA GLY A 157 -3.07 -9.57 -15.35
C GLY A 157 -3.76 -9.65 -13.99
N MET A 158 -4.59 -10.70 -13.76
CA MET A 158 -5.34 -10.88 -12.52
C MET A 158 -5.03 -12.21 -11.83
N LEU A 159 -5.18 -12.21 -10.51
CA LEU A 159 -5.33 -13.41 -9.69
C LEU A 159 -6.81 -13.75 -9.58
N HIS A 160 -7.20 -14.88 -10.15
CA HIS A 160 -8.59 -15.34 -10.11
C HIS A 160 -8.82 -16.23 -8.88
N VAL A 161 -9.84 -15.92 -8.10
CA VAL A 161 -10.18 -16.62 -6.85
C VAL A 161 -10.53 -18.10 -7.12
N GLU A 162 -11.07 -18.39 -8.29
CA GLU A 162 -11.36 -19.77 -8.74
C GLU A 162 -10.09 -20.62 -8.82
N ASP A 163 -8.93 -20.03 -9.13
CA ASP A 163 -7.65 -20.74 -9.18
C ASP A 163 -7.04 -20.94 -7.79
N LEU A 164 -7.42 -20.12 -6.81
CA LEU A 164 -7.00 -20.31 -5.42
C LEU A 164 -7.72 -21.52 -4.79
N LYS A 165 -9.00 -21.66 -5.04
CA LYS A 165 -9.84 -22.67 -4.38
C LYS A 165 -9.26 -24.10 -4.41
N PRO A 166 -8.79 -24.65 -5.58
CA PRO A 166 -8.22 -25.99 -5.64
C PRO A 166 -6.84 -26.12 -4.97
N LEU A 167 -6.18 -25.01 -4.65
CA LEU A 167 -4.88 -25.01 -3.96
C LEU A 167 -5.01 -25.13 -2.44
N LEU A 168 -6.22 -24.90 -1.91
CA LEU A 168 -6.49 -24.91 -0.48
C LEU A 168 -6.93 -26.31 -0.02
N ASN A 169 -6.33 -26.78 1.08
CA ASN A 169 -6.63 -28.06 1.69
C ASN A 169 -6.32 -28.03 3.21
N ASP A 170 -6.44 -29.17 3.88
CA ASP A 170 -6.19 -29.33 5.33
C ASP A 170 -4.74 -29.09 5.75
N LYS A 171 -3.78 -29.07 4.81
CA LYS A 171 -2.37 -28.75 5.04
C LYS A 171 -2.05 -27.27 4.85
N THR A 172 -2.98 -26.48 4.29
CA THR A 172 -2.74 -25.05 4.07
C THR A 172 -2.66 -24.32 5.41
N ARG A 173 -1.50 -23.73 5.72
CA ARG A 173 -1.23 -22.94 6.92
C ARG A 173 -1.56 -21.47 6.69
N LEU A 174 -1.14 -20.91 5.56
CA LEU A 174 -1.21 -19.49 5.27
C LEU A 174 -1.46 -19.23 3.79
N VAL A 175 -2.24 -18.17 3.51
CA VAL A 175 -2.34 -17.56 2.19
C VAL A 175 -1.77 -16.15 2.28
N ALA A 176 -0.65 -15.88 1.61
CA ALA A 176 -0.01 -14.58 1.54
C ALA A 176 -0.23 -13.96 0.16
N CYS A 177 -0.85 -12.78 0.10
CA CYS A 177 -1.06 -12.07 -1.16
C CYS A 177 -1.11 -10.55 -0.97
N THR A 178 -0.81 -9.83 -2.05
CA THR A 178 -0.99 -8.37 -2.09
C THR A 178 -2.46 -7.99 -2.25
N VAL A 179 -2.85 -6.85 -1.68
CA VAL A 179 -4.17 -6.23 -1.97
C VAL A 179 -4.15 -5.54 -3.33
N THR A 180 -2.98 -5.01 -3.71
CA THR A 180 -2.77 -4.34 -5.00
C THR A 180 -1.38 -4.62 -5.52
N ALA A 181 -1.27 -5.12 -6.74
CA ALA A 181 0.01 -5.32 -7.43
C ALA A 181 0.72 -3.98 -7.65
N HIS A 182 1.81 -3.74 -6.93
CA HIS A 182 2.57 -2.48 -6.93
C HIS A 182 3.26 -2.14 -8.27
N SER A 183 3.35 -3.09 -9.18
CA SER A 183 3.92 -2.88 -10.52
C SER A 183 2.84 -2.59 -11.56
N ILE A 184 1.78 -3.40 -11.64
CA ILE A 184 0.74 -3.32 -12.69
C ILE A 184 -0.56 -2.68 -12.22
N GLY A 185 -0.69 -2.38 -10.93
CA GLY A 185 -1.83 -1.68 -10.35
C GLY A 185 -3.10 -2.52 -10.16
N THR A 186 -3.10 -3.80 -10.49
CA THR A 186 -4.27 -4.69 -10.39
C THR A 186 -4.68 -4.91 -8.93
N LEU A 187 -5.98 -4.83 -8.66
CA LEU A 187 -6.59 -5.15 -7.36
C LEU A 187 -6.89 -6.65 -7.24
N VAL A 188 -6.74 -7.18 -6.03
CA VAL A 188 -7.11 -8.56 -5.68
C VAL A 188 -8.39 -8.54 -4.85
N ASP A 189 -9.32 -9.45 -5.11
CA ASP A 189 -10.53 -9.66 -4.28
C ASP A 189 -10.15 -10.37 -2.98
N VAL A 190 -9.54 -9.61 -2.06
CA VAL A 190 -9.02 -10.14 -0.80
C VAL A 190 -10.13 -10.62 0.14
N ALA A 191 -11.35 -10.08 0.05
CA ALA A 191 -12.46 -10.55 0.85
C ALA A 191 -12.84 -12.00 0.49
N SER A 192 -12.90 -12.32 -0.80
CA SER A 192 -13.11 -13.70 -1.27
C SER A 192 -11.93 -14.61 -0.94
N VAL A 193 -10.69 -14.10 -1.03
CA VAL A 193 -9.47 -14.85 -0.61
C VAL A 193 -9.55 -15.22 0.86
N CYS A 194 -9.82 -14.26 1.73
CA CYS A 194 -9.92 -14.48 3.18
C CYS A 194 -11.03 -15.48 3.53
N LYS A 195 -12.19 -15.36 2.88
CA LYS A 195 -13.30 -16.30 3.06
C LYS A 195 -12.93 -17.74 2.69
N LEU A 196 -12.22 -17.93 1.56
CA LEU A 196 -11.76 -19.25 1.14
C LEU A 196 -10.69 -19.82 2.06
N ALA A 197 -9.71 -19.01 2.46
CA ALA A 197 -8.66 -19.40 3.39
C ALA A 197 -9.28 -19.82 4.74
N GLN A 198 -10.18 -19.03 5.28
CA GLN A 198 -10.89 -19.34 6.54
C GLN A 198 -11.69 -20.65 6.44
N ALA A 199 -12.36 -20.91 5.32
CA ALA A 199 -13.10 -22.16 5.10
C ALA A 199 -12.18 -23.39 5.07
N ALA A 200 -10.90 -23.23 4.65
CA ALA A 200 -9.86 -24.26 4.71
C ALA A 200 -9.12 -24.28 6.06
N GLY A 201 -9.47 -23.40 7.02
CA GLY A 201 -8.79 -23.24 8.30
C GLY A 201 -7.39 -22.63 8.18
N ALA A 202 -7.06 -21.97 7.07
CA ALA A 202 -5.81 -21.26 6.86
C ALA A 202 -5.92 -19.81 7.32
N GLU A 203 -4.80 -19.23 7.78
CA GLU A 203 -4.67 -17.80 8.05
C GLU A 203 -4.34 -17.04 6.76
N THR A 204 -4.56 -15.73 6.78
CA THR A 204 -4.26 -14.82 5.66
C THR A 204 -3.27 -13.73 6.07
N PHE A 205 -2.31 -13.45 5.20
CA PHE A 205 -1.37 -12.33 5.33
C PHE A 205 -1.47 -11.42 4.12
N LEU A 206 -1.93 -10.18 4.32
CA LEU A 206 -2.16 -9.22 3.25
C LEU A 206 -1.07 -8.16 3.21
N ASP A 207 -0.41 -8.01 2.05
CA ASP A 207 0.43 -6.84 1.76
C ASP A 207 -0.44 -5.70 1.24
N CYS A 208 -0.69 -4.70 2.10
CA CYS A 208 -1.51 -3.54 1.80
C CYS A 208 -0.68 -2.28 1.48
N VAL A 209 0.64 -2.41 1.34
CA VAL A 209 1.58 -1.30 1.17
C VAL A 209 1.23 -0.42 -0.03
N HIS A 210 0.81 -1.01 -1.14
CA HIS A 210 0.48 -0.26 -2.34
C HIS A 210 -1.01 0.12 -2.42
N TYR A 211 -1.88 -0.54 -1.68
CA TYR A 211 -3.30 -0.20 -1.63
C TYR A 211 -3.59 0.99 -0.73
N GLY A 212 -2.84 1.15 0.35
CA GLY A 212 -3.12 2.13 1.41
C GLY A 212 -3.36 3.57 0.93
N PRO A 213 -2.62 4.14 -0.05
CA PRO A 213 -2.90 5.48 -0.57
C PRO A 213 -4.10 5.56 -1.50
N HIS A 214 -4.63 4.43 -1.99
CA HIS A 214 -5.59 4.35 -3.10
C HIS A 214 -6.99 3.90 -2.71
N GLY A 215 -7.17 3.28 -1.53
CA GLY A 215 -8.46 2.72 -1.14
C GLY A 215 -8.64 2.58 0.35
N LEU A 216 -9.90 2.48 0.76
CA LEU A 216 -10.28 2.31 2.16
C LEU A 216 -9.94 0.89 2.63
N ILE A 217 -9.05 0.78 3.61
CA ILE A 217 -8.74 -0.49 4.26
C ILE A 217 -9.85 -0.83 5.24
N ASP A 218 -10.36 -2.07 5.17
CA ASP A 218 -11.40 -2.55 6.09
C ASP A 218 -11.13 -4.01 6.48
N VAL A 219 -10.34 -4.19 7.54
CA VAL A 219 -9.93 -5.52 7.98
C VAL A 219 -11.10 -6.37 8.50
N GLN A 220 -12.14 -5.71 9.03
CA GLN A 220 -13.35 -6.41 9.48
C GLN A 220 -14.16 -6.95 8.30
N ALA A 221 -14.36 -6.13 7.27
CA ALA A 221 -15.07 -6.54 6.05
C ALA A 221 -14.31 -7.60 5.26
N TRP A 222 -12.97 -7.53 5.24
CA TRP A 222 -12.13 -8.51 4.55
C TRP A 222 -12.00 -9.83 5.31
N GLY A 223 -12.04 -9.78 6.65
CA GLY A 223 -11.91 -10.96 7.51
C GLY A 223 -10.51 -11.59 7.47
N CYS A 224 -9.47 -10.78 7.27
CA CYS A 224 -8.07 -11.22 7.24
C CYS A 224 -7.51 -11.45 8.66
N ASP A 225 -6.31 -12.06 8.75
CA ASP A 225 -5.65 -12.34 10.02
C ASP A 225 -4.48 -11.38 10.27
N TYR A 226 -3.71 -11.05 9.22
CA TYR A 226 -2.59 -10.12 9.27
C TYR A 226 -2.61 -9.18 8.07
N LEU A 227 -2.18 -7.93 8.28
CA LEU A 227 -2.04 -6.92 7.24
C LEU A 227 -0.84 -6.03 7.53
N VAL A 228 -0.02 -5.73 6.51
CA VAL A 228 1.11 -4.81 6.64
C VAL A 228 0.98 -3.60 5.72
N CYS A 229 1.46 -2.46 6.21
CA CYS A 229 1.66 -1.23 5.44
C CYS A 229 3.02 -0.61 5.71
N SER A 230 3.50 0.17 4.73
CA SER A 230 4.65 1.07 4.87
C SER A 230 4.19 2.52 4.73
N GLY A 231 4.53 3.36 5.71
CA GLY A 231 4.04 4.73 5.81
C GLY A 231 4.43 5.62 4.63
N TYR A 232 5.67 5.47 4.10
CA TYR A 232 6.20 6.34 3.02
C TYR A 232 5.41 6.27 1.70
N LYS A 233 4.49 5.32 1.54
CA LYS A 233 3.53 5.31 0.42
C LYS A 233 2.18 5.90 0.81
N ASN A 234 1.89 6.00 2.12
CA ASN A 234 0.64 6.52 2.69
C ASN A 234 0.79 7.96 3.20
N PHE A 235 1.54 8.80 2.48
CA PHE A 235 1.77 10.22 2.81
C PHE A 235 2.42 10.46 4.17
N SER A 236 3.12 9.46 4.71
CA SER A 236 3.74 9.39 6.03
C SER A 236 5.27 9.21 5.89
N PRO A 237 6.05 9.41 6.96
CA PRO A 237 7.48 9.11 6.96
C PRO A 237 7.81 7.63 6.73
N HIS A 238 9.11 7.32 6.61
CA HIS A 238 9.60 5.93 6.54
C HIS A 238 9.41 5.22 7.88
N MET A 239 8.30 4.54 7.99
CA MET A 239 7.94 3.65 9.08
C MET A 239 6.96 2.60 8.54
N GLY A 240 6.60 1.62 9.32
CA GLY A 240 5.58 0.64 8.96
C GLY A 240 4.67 0.33 10.14
N PHE A 241 3.54 -0.28 9.84
CA PHE A 241 2.68 -0.90 10.83
C PHE A 241 2.23 -2.29 10.38
N LEU A 242 2.04 -3.16 11.36
CA LEU A 242 1.32 -4.42 11.25
C LEU A 242 -0.02 -4.24 11.95
N TRP A 243 -1.09 -4.58 11.28
CA TRP A 243 -2.34 -4.97 11.91
C TRP A 243 -2.39 -6.50 11.97
N GLY A 244 -2.83 -7.04 13.08
CA GLY A 244 -3.14 -8.45 13.20
C GLY A 244 -4.36 -8.67 14.08
N ARG A 245 -5.21 -9.62 13.70
CA ARG A 245 -6.33 -10.03 14.54
C ARG A 245 -5.81 -10.43 15.92
N TYR A 246 -6.40 -9.89 16.97
CA TYR A 246 -5.85 -9.96 18.33
C TYR A 246 -5.48 -11.38 18.76
N ASP A 247 -6.37 -12.34 18.55
CA ASP A 247 -6.14 -13.74 18.92
C ASP A 247 -5.07 -14.43 18.06
N ALA A 248 -4.89 -14.00 16.80
CA ALA A 248 -3.80 -14.45 15.94
C ALA A 248 -2.44 -13.92 16.46
N LEU A 249 -2.38 -12.64 16.83
CA LEU A 249 -1.18 -12.04 17.44
C LEU A 249 -0.84 -12.68 18.78
N VAL A 250 -1.83 -12.98 19.64
CA VAL A 250 -1.61 -13.66 20.92
C VAL A 250 -0.98 -15.03 20.71
N LYS A 251 -1.45 -15.79 19.71
CA LYS A 251 -0.96 -17.14 19.40
C LYS A 251 0.38 -17.15 18.66
N LEU A 252 0.74 -16.06 17.98
CA LEU A 252 1.97 -15.98 17.19
C LEU A 252 3.19 -16.02 18.12
N PRO A 253 4.07 -17.05 18.03
CA PRO A 253 5.31 -17.07 18.80
C PRO A 253 6.25 -15.97 18.30
N THR A 254 6.74 -15.15 19.22
CA THR A 254 7.69 -14.08 18.91
C THR A 254 8.96 -14.24 19.73
N PHE A 255 10.07 -13.74 19.21
CA PHE A 255 11.26 -13.49 19.99
C PHE A 255 11.11 -12.11 20.63
N LYS A 256 11.24 -12.03 21.94
CA LYS A 256 11.16 -10.78 22.70
C LYS A 256 12.08 -10.84 23.92
N GLU A 257 12.42 -9.67 24.45
CA GLU A 257 13.18 -9.52 25.67
C GLU A 257 12.31 -9.91 26.90
N ASP A 258 12.92 -10.42 27.97
CA ASP A 258 12.22 -10.93 29.15
C ASP A 258 11.33 -9.88 29.84
N PHE A 259 11.71 -8.60 29.77
CA PHE A 259 10.93 -7.51 30.36
C PHE A 259 9.73 -7.05 29.52
N ILE A 260 9.63 -7.51 28.27
CA ILE A 260 8.50 -7.15 27.39
C ILE A 260 7.31 -8.06 27.70
N PRO A 261 6.10 -7.49 27.93
CA PRO A 261 4.88 -8.27 28.14
C PRO A 261 4.58 -9.17 26.93
N ASP A 262 4.14 -10.42 27.19
CA ASP A 262 3.77 -11.35 26.11
C ASP A 262 2.34 -11.13 25.61
N VAL A 263 2.02 -9.89 25.29
CA VAL A 263 0.72 -9.45 24.77
C VAL A 263 0.91 -8.46 23.64
N PRO A 264 0.01 -8.46 22.61
CA PRO A 264 -0.01 -7.41 21.59
C PRO A 264 -0.29 -6.03 22.22
N PRO A 265 0.28 -4.97 21.65
CA PRO A 265 1.23 -4.91 20.55
C PRO A 265 2.70 -5.17 20.98
N TYR A 266 2.97 -5.20 22.29
CA TYR A 266 4.33 -5.16 22.86
C TYR A 266 5.21 -6.32 22.39
N LYS A 267 4.67 -7.54 22.33
CA LYS A 267 5.40 -8.71 21.84
C LYS A 267 5.79 -8.67 20.37
N ILE A 268 5.21 -7.74 19.61
CA ILE A 268 5.42 -7.55 18.17
C ILE A 268 6.37 -6.37 17.90
N GLU A 269 6.31 -5.32 18.73
CA GLU A 269 7.15 -4.14 18.59
C GLU A 269 8.56 -4.43 19.09
N VAL A 270 9.56 -4.25 18.21
CA VAL A 270 10.95 -4.59 18.50
C VAL A 270 11.72 -3.36 18.96
N GLY A 271 12.15 -3.35 20.23
CA GLY A 271 13.02 -2.33 20.79
C GLY A 271 12.43 -0.91 20.72
N THR A 272 13.32 0.09 20.72
CA THR A 272 12.95 1.49 20.53
C THR A 272 12.86 1.79 19.04
N PHE A 273 11.67 1.93 18.52
CA PHE A 273 11.42 2.29 17.13
C PHE A 273 11.34 3.80 16.95
N THR A 274 11.09 4.29 15.73
CA THR A 274 11.09 5.72 15.37
C THR A 274 9.81 6.41 15.84
N TYR A 275 9.74 6.85 17.10
CA TYR A 275 8.56 7.47 17.70
C TYR A 275 8.12 8.74 16.95
N GLU A 276 9.08 9.55 16.47
CA GLU A 276 8.84 10.75 15.67
C GLU A 276 8.13 10.42 14.35
N ASN A 277 8.48 9.29 13.71
CA ASN A 277 7.82 8.87 12.48
C ASN A 277 6.40 8.34 12.74
N VAL A 278 6.15 7.77 13.91
CA VAL A 278 4.80 7.37 14.33
C VAL A 278 3.93 8.61 14.55
N ALA A 279 4.47 9.68 15.14
CA ALA A 279 3.77 10.97 15.21
C ALA A 279 3.44 11.52 13.81
N GLY A 280 4.37 11.38 12.86
CA GLY A 280 4.14 11.69 11.44
C GLY A 280 3.03 10.85 10.81
N MET A 281 2.95 9.55 11.14
CA MET A 281 1.85 8.67 10.67
C MET A 281 0.49 9.12 11.21
N ASN A 282 0.42 9.48 12.49
CA ASN A 282 -0.80 10.07 13.08
C ASN A 282 -1.25 11.32 12.32
N ALA A 283 -0.30 12.21 11.98
CA ALA A 283 -0.59 13.41 11.21
C ALA A 283 -1.06 13.10 9.77
N ALA A 284 -0.54 12.05 9.14
CA ALA A 284 -1.00 11.59 7.83
C ALA A 284 -2.45 11.08 7.87
N VAL A 285 -2.83 10.33 8.91
CA VAL A 285 -4.23 9.90 9.10
C VAL A 285 -5.13 11.11 9.33
N LYS A 286 -4.72 12.06 10.19
CA LYS A 286 -5.48 13.31 10.44
C LYS A 286 -5.61 14.17 9.17
N TYR A 287 -4.61 14.17 8.29
CA TYR A 287 -4.71 14.82 6.98
C TYR A 287 -5.82 14.19 6.13
N LEU A 288 -5.88 12.86 6.04
CA LEU A 288 -6.95 12.15 5.31
C LEU A 288 -8.33 12.43 5.93
N GLU A 289 -8.45 12.43 7.25
CA GLU A 289 -9.70 12.79 7.93
C GLU A 289 -10.14 14.22 7.57
N GLY A 290 -9.20 15.17 7.63
CA GLY A 290 -9.46 16.57 7.26
C GLY A 290 -9.92 16.73 5.80
N LEU A 291 -9.31 15.97 4.90
CA LEU A 291 -9.72 15.90 3.50
C LEU A 291 -11.14 15.34 3.37
N GLY A 292 -11.43 14.25 4.08
CA GLY A 292 -12.73 13.58 3.99
C GLY A 292 -13.90 14.40 4.51
N ARG A 293 -13.68 15.20 5.56
CA ARG A 293 -14.73 16.12 6.09
C ARG A 293 -15.21 17.11 5.05
N ARG A 294 -14.43 17.41 4.00
CA ARG A 294 -14.83 18.30 2.90
C ARG A 294 -15.88 17.66 1.96
N PHE A 295 -16.00 16.35 1.98
CA PHE A 295 -16.93 15.57 1.13
C PHE A 295 -18.15 15.07 1.90
N LEU A 296 -18.20 15.32 3.21
CA LEU A 296 -19.35 14.98 4.03
C LEU A 296 -20.33 16.15 4.11
N PRO A 297 -21.64 15.88 4.24
CA PRO A 297 -22.62 16.92 4.51
C PRO A 297 -22.33 17.60 5.85
N THR A 298 -22.90 18.78 6.06
CA THR A 298 -22.79 19.48 7.34
C THR A 298 -23.44 18.62 8.45
N GLY A 299 -22.70 18.40 9.55
CA GLY A 299 -23.16 17.56 10.66
C GLY A 299 -22.02 16.95 11.46
N ASP A 300 -22.35 16.18 12.47
CA ASP A 300 -21.37 15.43 13.25
C ASP A 300 -21.12 14.06 12.59
N HIS A 301 -19.85 13.79 12.29
CA HIS A 301 -19.38 12.60 11.62
C HIS A 301 -18.20 12.00 12.37
N SER A 302 -18.18 10.70 12.50
CA SER A 302 -17.05 9.96 13.07
C SER A 302 -15.78 10.13 12.24
N ARG A 303 -14.64 9.88 12.86
CA ARG A 303 -13.33 9.86 12.17
C ARG A 303 -13.30 8.81 11.04
N ARG A 304 -13.94 7.64 11.25
CA ARG A 304 -14.01 6.58 10.23
C ARG A 304 -14.85 6.99 9.03
N GLU A 305 -15.98 7.67 9.22
CA GLU A 305 -16.78 8.21 8.11
C GLU A 305 -15.99 9.25 7.31
N ALA A 306 -15.21 10.11 7.98
CA ALA A 306 -14.35 11.05 7.31
C ALA A 306 -13.26 10.34 6.47
N LEU A 307 -12.60 9.31 7.00
CA LEU A 307 -11.64 8.51 6.25
C LEU A 307 -12.28 7.82 5.05
N ALA A 308 -13.48 7.25 5.22
CA ALA A 308 -14.22 6.61 4.12
C ALA A 308 -14.57 7.62 3.01
N ALA A 309 -15.00 8.82 3.38
CA ALA A 309 -15.30 9.89 2.42
C ALA A 309 -14.04 10.37 1.67
N ALA A 310 -12.89 10.52 2.38
CA ALA A 310 -11.61 10.83 1.74
C ALA A 310 -11.21 9.78 0.71
N MET A 311 -11.17 8.52 1.13
CA MET A 311 -10.72 7.43 0.27
C MET A 311 -11.68 7.17 -0.90
N GLY A 312 -12.97 7.38 -0.71
CA GLY A 312 -13.96 7.35 -1.79
C GLY A 312 -13.73 8.46 -2.83
N ALA A 313 -13.51 9.70 -2.39
CA ALA A 313 -13.21 10.82 -3.27
C ALA A 313 -11.86 10.66 -4.01
N ILE A 314 -10.82 10.23 -3.30
CA ILE A 314 -9.52 9.89 -3.87
C ILE A 314 -9.70 8.83 -4.96
N ARG A 315 -10.39 7.75 -4.67
CA ARG A 315 -10.62 6.64 -5.61
C ARG A 315 -11.28 7.11 -6.91
N GLN A 316 -12.31 7.96 -6.81
CA GLN A 316 -13.00 8.51 -7.99
C GLN A 316 -12.08 9.41 -8.83
N TYR A 317 -11.31 10.26 -8.16
CA TYR A 317 -10.35 11.13 -8.84
C TYR A 317 -9.23 10.32 -9.53
N GLU A 318 -8.68 9.35 -8.85
CA GLU A 318 -7.62 8.48 -9.37
C GLU A 318 -8.08 7.56 -10.51
N LEU A 319 -9.36 7.19 -10.54
CA LEU A 319 -9.95 6.48 -11.68
C LEU A 319 -9.92 7.33 -12.95
N MET A 320 -10.21 8.62 -12.85
CA MET A 320 -10.08 9.57 -13.94
C MET A 320 -8.62 9.71 -14.40
N LEU A 321 -7.67 9.85 -13.47
CA LEU A 321 -6.24 9.89 -13.81
C LEU A 321 -5.76 8.60 -14.50
N SER A 322 -6.24 7.44 -14.05
CA SER A 322 -5.95 6.14 -14.68
C SER A 322 -6.42 6.10 -16.13
N ARG A 323 -7.66 6.55 -16.39
CA ARG A 323 -8.26 6.61 -17.73
C ARG A 323 -7.43 7.49 -18.67
N GLU A 324 -7.10 8.70 -18.23
CA GLU A 324 -6.32 9.66 -19.03
C GLU A 324 -4.92 9.12 -19.37
N MET A 325 -4.20 8.60 -18.36
CA MET A 325 -2.85 8.08 -18.61
C MET A 325 -2.86 6.85 -19.54
N ILE A 326 -3.81 5.92 -19.36
CA ILE A 326 -3.94 4.75 -20.24
C ILE A 326 -4.29 5.17 -21.65
N ALA A 327 -5.16 6.17 -21.84
CA ALA A 327 -5.49 6.71 -23.15
C ALA A 327 -4.27 7.31 -23.86
N VAL A 328 -3.43 8.05 -23.12
CA VAL A 328 -2.14 8.57 -23.65
C VAL A 328 -1.26 7.42 -24.12
N LEU A 329 -0.99 6.44 -23.26
CA LEU A 329 -0.12 5.31 -23.54
C LEU A 329 -0.60 4.49 -24.76
N LYS A 330 -1.90 4.26 -24.88
CA LYS A 330 -2.52 3.57 -26.04
C LYS A 330 -2.34 4.35 -27.35
N ARG A 331 -2.51 5.68 -27.34
CA ARG A 331 -2.29 6.52 -28.53
C ARG A 331 -0.86 6.43 -29.06
N HIS A 332 0.11 6.25 -28.17
CA HIS A 332 1.52 6.10 -28.55
C HIS A 332 1.94 4.65 -28.83
N GLY A 333 1.00 3.70 -28.81
CA GLY A 333 1.30 2.28 -29.10
C GLY A 333 2.08 1.56 -28.00
N ALA A 334 1.95 2.00 -26.75
CA ALA A 334 2.57 1.32 -25.61
C ALA A 334 1.99 -0.08 -25.42
N VAL A 335 2.85 -1.02 -25.06
CA VAL A 335 2.45 -2.35 -24.56
C VAL A 335 2.19 -2.22 -23.06
N ILE A 336 0.94 -2.21 -22.66
CA ILE A 336 0.51 -2.04 -21.26
C ILE A 336 0.33 -3.42 -20.63
N TYR A 337 0.95 -3.64 -19.45
CA TYR A 337 0.82 -4.88 -18.67
C TYR A 337 -0.25 -4.71 -17.59
N GLY A 338 -1.10 -5.73 -17.43
CA GLY A 338 -2.27 -5.68 -16.55
C GLY A 338 -3.49 -5.04 -17.22
N ILE A 339 -4.46 -4.65 -16.40
CA ILE A 339 -5.76 -4.17 -16.86
C ILE A 339 -5.63 -2.81 -17.58
N SER A 340 -6.04 -2.76 -18.84
CA SER A 340 -6.10 -1.52 -19.64
C SER A 340 -7.44 -1.31 -20.34
N ASP A 341 -8.39 -2.25 -20.18
CA ASP A 341 -9.76 -2.13 -20.69
C ASP A 341 -10.52 -1.07 -19.86
N GLU A 342 -11.17 -0.12 -20.55
CA GLU A 342 -11.90 0.97 -19.92
C GLU A 342 -13.05 0.47 -19.04
N SER A 343 -13.73 -0.60 -19.42
CA SER A 343 -14.81 -1.21 -18.64
C SER A 343 -14.36 -1.86 -17.33
N ARG A 344 -13.04 -2.07 -17.16
CA ARG A 344 -12.43 -2.76 -16.02
C ARG A 344 -11.52 -1.87 -15.19
N LEU A 345 -11.46 -0.57 -15.43
CA LEU A 345 -10.56 0.35 -14.72
C LEU A 345 -10.83 0.43 -13.20
N GLU A 346 -12.03 0.08 -12.75
CA GLU A 346 -12.32 -0.03 -11.32
C GLU A 346 -11.59 -1.19 -10.62
N GLN A 347 -11.03 -2.13 -11.39
CA GLN A 347 -10.26 -3.26 -10.88
C GLN A 347 -8.75 -2.94 -10.76
N ARG A 348 -8.38 -1.65 -10.83
CA ARG A 348 -7.00 -1.19 -10.72
C ARG A 348 -6.87 0.13 -9.97
N VAL A 349 -5.65 0.46 -9.58
CA VAL A 349 -5.21 1.78 -9.10
C VAL A 349 -4.38 2.49 -10.19
N PRO A 350 -4.07 3.81 -10.09
CA PRO A 350 -3.38 4.59 -11.14
C PRO A 350 -1.86 4.29 -11.19
N THR A 351 -1.50 3.02 -11.14
CA THR A 351 -0.12 2.52 -11.32
C THR A 351 -0.09 1.65 -12.56
N ILE A 352 0.63 2.10 -13.59
CA ILE A 352 0.61 1.50 -14.91
C ILE A 352 2.02 1.06 -15.30
N CYS A 353 2.16 -0.24 -15.57
CA CYS A 353 3.37 -0.86 -16.10
C CYS A 353 3.25 -1.01 -17.61
N PHE A 354 4.27 -0.59 -18.35
CA PHE A 354 4.24 -0.64 -19.80
C PHE A 354 5.65 -0.68 -20.40
N ASN A 355 5.74 -0.98 -21.70
CA ASN A 355 6.92 -0.75 -22.51
C ASN A 355 6.56 0.00 -23.80
N MET A 356 7.51 0.77 -24.32
CA MET A 356 7.37 1.49 -25.57
C MET A 356 8.20 0.81 -26.66
N PRO A 357 7.65 0.54 -27.84
CA PRO A 357 8.42 0.04 -28.98
C PRO A 357 9.54 1.01 -29.38
N GLY A 358 10.73 0.49 -29.67
CA GLY A 358 11.85 1.27 -30.19
C GLY A 358 12.67 2.06 -29.16
N ILE A 359 12.39 1.87 -27.86
CA ILE A 359 13.15 2.48 -26.76
C ILE A 359 13.22 1.52 -25.57
N THR A 360 14.38 1.42 -24.93
CA THR A 360 14.49 0.62 -23.70
C THR A 360 13.87 1.34 -22.51
N PRO A 361 13.42 0.63 -21.46
CA PRO A 361 12.91 1.25 -20.25
C PRO A 361 13.85 2.26 -19.61
N GLN A 362 15.15 1.95 -19.57
CA GLN A 362 16.18 2.83 -19.02
C GLN A 362 16.33 4.12 -19.83
N GLU A 363 16.46 4.02 -21.17
CA GLU A 363 16.52 5.20 -22.03
C GLU A 363 15.26 6.06 -21.92
N PHE A 364 14.08 5.43 -21.82
CA PHE A 364 12.82 6.13 -21.63
C PHE A 364 12.82 6.92 -20.33
N ALA A 365 13.22 6.28 -19.23
CA ALA A 365 13.30 6.93 -17.92
C ALA A 365 14.30 8.09 -17.91
N ASP A 366 15.45 7.93 -18.54
CA ASP A 366 16.47 8.98 -18.68
C ASP A 366 15.94 10.17 -19.49
N GLU A 367 15.29 9.94 -20.64
CA GLU A 367 14.73 11.01 -21.46
C GLU A 367 13.62 11.78 -20.73
N MET A 368 12.71 11.07 -20.02
CA MET A 368 11.68 11.70 -19.18
C MET A 368 12.30 12.48 -18.02
N GLY A 369 13.32 11.92 -17.37
CA GLY A 369 14.03 12.58 -16.26
C GLY A 369 14.69 13.90 -16.68
N LYS A 370 15.31 13.96 -17.88
CA LYS A 370 15.84 15.22 -18.48
C LYS A 370 14.75 16.29 -18.65
N GLN A 371 13.52 15.85 -18.87
CA GLN A 371 12.33 16.73 -18.97
C GLN A 371 11.62 16.95 -17.63
N ARG A 372 12.30 16.62 -16.51
CA ARG A 372 11.79 16.80 -15.14
C ARG A 372 10.49 16.01 -14.85
N ILE A 373 10.35 14.82 -15.45
CA ILE A 373 9.29 13.87 -15.19
C ILE A 373 9.91 12.63 -14.55
N GLY A 374 9.67 12.45 -13.26
CA GLY A 374 10.20 11.33 -12.48
C GLY A 374 9.28 10.12 -12.56
N LEU A 375 9.77 9.02 -13.11
CA LEU A 375 9.10 7.73 -13.18
C LEU A 375 10.13 6.61 -12.91
N ARG A 376 9.71 5.37 -12.93
CA ARG A 376 10.57 4.22 -12.62
C ARG A 376 10.66 3.24 -13.79
N ASP A 377 11.87 2.67 -13.95
CA ASP A 377 12.16 1.56 -14.85
C ASP A 377 12.69 0.34 -14.07
N GLY A 378 12.82 -0.80 -14.75
CA GLY A 378 13.41 -2.02 -14.26
C GLY A 378 12.38 -3.05 -13.74
N HIS A 379 12.83 -3.95 -12.86
CA HIS A 379 11.98 -5.05 -12.35
C HIS A 379 11.09 -4.67 -11.16
N MET A 380 11.17 -3.46 -10.63
CA MET A 380 10.30 -2.88 -9.59
C MET A 380 10.16 -3.73 -8.32
N PHE A 381 11.20 -4.49 -7.96
CA PHE A 381 11.18 -5.44 -6.84
C PHE A 381 10.13 -6.57 -7.00
N ALA A 382 9.75 -6.90 -8.24
CA ALA A 382 8.81 -7.97 -8.61
C ALA A 382 9.40 -8.92 -9.65
N PRO A 383 10.53 -9.61 -9.37
CA PRO A 383 11.23 -10.45 -10.34
C PRO A 383 10.34 -11.57 -10.90
N ARG A 384 9.47 -12.13 -10.08
CA ARG A 384 8.57 -13.21 -10.50
C ARG A 384 7.47 -12.71 -11.43
N LEU A 385 6.93 -11.52 -11.17
CA LEU A 385 6.00 -10.87 -12.08
C LEU A 385 6.65 -10.55 -13.42
N MET A 386 7.87 -9.99 -13.44
CA MET A 386 8.61 -9.74 -14.69
C MET A 386 8.76 -11.03 -15.50
N LYS A 387 9.18 -12.12 -14.85
CA LYS A 387 9.26 -13.44 -15.50
C LYS A 387 7.90 -13.92 -16.00
N ARG A 388 6.82 -13.72 -15.23
CA ARG A 388 5.44 -14.09 -15.62
C ARG A 388 4.97 -13.33 -16.85
N LEU A 389 5.37 -12.07 -16.99
CA LEU A 389 5.08 -11.20 -18.14
C LEU A 389 6.01 -11.46 -19.34
N GLY A 390 6.99 -12.36 -19.23
CA GLY A 390 7.98 -12.62 -20.29
C GLY A 390 8.99 -11.49 -20.47
N LEU A 391 9.23 -10.69 -19.44
CA LEU A 391 10.14 -9.54 -19.48
C LEU A 391 11.54 -9.89 -18.97
N SER A 392 12.56 -9.23 -19.55
CA SER A 392 13.93 -9.35 -19.09
C SER A 392 14.09 -8.80 -17.66
N MET A 393 14.87 -9.49 -16.85
CA MET A 393 15.25 -9.02 -15.51
C MET A 393 16.26 -7.85 -15.55
N GLU A 394 16.99 -7.69 -16.65
CA GLU A 394 17.96 -6.62 -16.82
C GLU A 394 17.28 -5.30 -17.20
N THR A 395 16.33 -5.35 -18.12
CA THR A 395 15.63 -4.16 -18.63
C THR A 395 14.31 -3.91 -17.92
N GLY A 396 13.57 -4.96 -17.56
CA GLY A 396 12.26 -4.86 -16.92
C GLY A 396 11.22 -4.15 -17.77
N ALA A 397 10.53 -3.21 -17.15
CA ALA A 397 9.50 -2.37 -17.76
C ALA A 397 9.57 -0.93 -17.21
N ILE A 398 8.73 -0.07 -17.76
CA ILE A 398 8.49 1.30 -17.28
C ILE A 398 7.26 1.27 -16.37
N ARG A 399 7.30 2.05 -15.29
CA ARG A 399 6.14 2.26 -14.43
C ARG A 399 5.87 3.73 -14.19
N VAL A 400 4.66 4.17 -14.45
CA VAL A 400 4.12 5.43 -13.95
C VAL A 400 3.12 5.14 -12.85
N SER A 401 3.13 5.94 -11.80
CA SER A 401 2.20 5.82 -10.68
C SER A 401 1.78 7.21 -10.19
N LEU A 402 0.47 7.44 -10.21
CA LEU A 402 -0.14 8.68 -9.79
C LEU A 402 -0.82 8.46 -8.43
N VAL A 403 -1.05 9.55 -7.72
CA VAL A 403 -1.87 9.62 -6.51
C VAL A 403 -2.72 10.88 -6.55
N HIS A 404 -3.56 11.08 -5.56
CA HIS A 404 -4.57 12.14 -5.52
C HIS A 404 -4.06 13.59 -5.63
N TYR A 405 -2.77 13.86 -5.51
CA TYR A 405 -2.20 15.19 -5.76
C TYR A 405 -1.66 15.38 -7.19
N ASN A 406 -1.68 14.35 -8.03
CA ASN A 406 -1.34 14.51 -9.45
C ASN A 406 -2.49 15.18 -10.21
N LYS A 407 -2.16 15.87 -11.31
CA LYS A 407 -3.10 16.62 -12.14
C LYS A 407 -3.14 16.09 -13.57
N VAL A 408 -4.26 16.32 -14.24
CA VAL A 408 -4.41 15.98 -15.68
C VAL A 408 -3.41 16.74 -16.54
N GLU A 409 -3.07 17.97 -16.16
CA GLU A 409 -2.06 18.78 -16.85
C GLU A 409 -0.66 18.14 -16.78
N GLU A 410 -0.36 17.38 -15.73
CA GLU A 410 0.90 16.62 -15.65
C GLU A 410 0.89 15.43 -16.64
N ILE A 411 -0.27 14.81 -16.86
CA ILE A 411 -0.45 13.78 -17.88
C ILE A 411 -0.35 14.38 -19.29
N ALA A 412 -0.93 15.56 -19.54
CA ALA A 412 -0.79 16.27 -20.80
C ALA A 412 0.68 16.65 -21.10
N ARG A 413 1.44 17.06 -20.07
CA ARG A 413 2.88 17.30 -20.21
C ARG A 413 3.66 16.01 -20.52
N PHE A 414 3.34 14.91 -19.85
CA PHE A 414 3.90 13.59 -20.16
C PHE A 414 3.64 13.22 -21.63
N ASP A 415 2.43 13.40 -22.12
CA ASP A 415 2.02 13.15 -23.52
C ASP A 415 2.83 13.98 -24.52
N ALA A 416 3.00 15.28 -24.26
CA ALA A 416 3.80 16.18 -25.12
C ALA A 416 5.28 15.72 -25.18
N VAL A 417 5.87 15.45 -24.03
CA VAL A 417 7.26 14.96 -23.96
C VAL A 417 7.41 13.60 -24.64
N LEU A 418 6.46 12.69 -24.44
CA LEU A 418 6.46 11.39 -25.10
C LEU A 418 6.40 11.52 -26.63
N THR A 419 5.56 12.45 -27.13
CA THR A 419 5.45 12.78 -28.56
C THR A 419 6.81 13.21 -29.13
N GLU A 420 7.53 14.10 -28.44
CA GLU A 420 8.83 14.59 -28.86
C GLU A 420 9.89 13.49 -28.85
N ILE A 421 9.92 12.65 -27.81
CA ILE A 421 10.87 11.52 -27.71
C ILE A 421 10.64 10.54 -28.87
N MET A 422 9.41 10.18 -29.14
CA MET A 422 9.07 9.22 -30.20
C MET A 422 9.28 9.80 -31.61
N ALA A 423 9.09 11.10 -31.80
CA ALA A 423 9.36 11.76 -33.08
C ALA A 423 10.85 11.76 -33.44
N ARG A 424 11.74 11.89 -32.47
CA ARG A 424 13.21 11.86 -32.69
C ARG A 424 13.76 10.46 -33.00
N ARG A 425 12.96 9.42 -32.85
CA ARG A 425 13.34 8.01 -33.07
C ARG A 425 12.74 7.39 -34.33
N LYS A 426 11.90 8.15 -35.06
CA LYS A 426 11.44 7.81 -36.41
C LYS A 426 12.46 8.27 -37.46
#